data_fe5ae875032b34099fe54152775622cb
#
_entry.id   fe5ae875032b34099fe54152775622cb
#
_cell.length_a   1.000
_cell.length_b   1.000
_cell.length_c   1.000
_cell.angle_alpha   90.00
_cell.angle_beta   90.00
_cell.angle_gamma   90.00
#
_symmetry.space_group_name_H-M   'P 1'
#
loop_
_entity.id
_entity.type
_entity.pdbx_description
1 polymer ?
#
loop_
_entity_poly.entity_id
_entity_poly.type
_entity_poly.pdbx_seq_one_letter_code
_entity_poly.pdbx_strand_id
1 'polypeptide(L)'
;MPSLRDLFGASRPASPAGETDTVREIVRRLEALPPERARYVAAFAYVLARVAHADLAISEEETRRMERVLVERGHLPEAQAVLAVAIAKARAHADAGTEDFLVTREFRQLATREQCRELLDCLLAVSAADDSISGVEDDAIRRVASELDLSSADLAAARAAWRAYRAVLRP
;
A
#
# COMPACT_ATOMS: atom_id res chain seq x y z
N MET A 1 16.30 -1.77 17.42
CA MET A 1 15.15 -2.23 16.65
C MET A 1 14.00 -1.28 16.94
N PRO A 2 13.50 -0.51 15.97
CA PRO A 2 12.33 0.30 16.20
C PRO A 2 11.13 -0.60 16.49
N SER A 3 10.38 -0.29 17.53
CA SER A 3 9.15 -0.96 17.90
C SER A 3 8.08 -0.67 16.85
N LEU A 4 7.11 -1.59 16.65
CA LEU A 4 5.91 -1.34 15.84
C LEU A 4 5.20 -0.02 16.21
N ARG A 5 5.33 0.43 17.47
CA ARG A 5 4.83 1.72 17.95
C ARG A 5 5.55 2.92 17.34
N ASP A 6 6.84 2.79 17.01
CA ASP A 6 7.64 3.87 16.42
C ASP A 6 7.30 4.07 14.94
N LEU A 7 6.85 3.00 14.27
CA LEU A 7 6.39 3.06 12.87
C LEU A 7 5.08 3.85 12.71
N PHE A 8 4.26 3.93 13.76
CA PHE A 8 2.96 4.60 13.72
C PHE A 8 2.96 6.00 14.38
N GLY A 9 4.13 6.57 14.67
CA GLY A 9 4.25 7.97 15.11
C GLY A 9 3.46 8.29 16.38
N ALA A 10 3.53 7.45 17.41
CA ALA A 10 2.82 7.64 18.68
C ALA A 10 3.41 8.79 19.52
N SER A 11 3.32 10.02 18.98
CA SER A 11 3.61 11.23 19.75
C SER A 11 2.81 12.42 19.21
N ARG A 12 1.45 12.36 19.36
CA ARG A 12 0.63 13.57 19.34
C ARG A 12 -0.70 13.39 20.07
N PRO A 13 -1.23 14.42 20.75
CA PRO A 13 -2.40 14.29 21.57
C PRO A 13 -3.70 14.37 20.77
N ALA A 14 -4.69 13.61 21.23
CA ALA A 14 -6.13 13.75 20.98
C ALA A 14 -6.59 13.63 19.51
N SER A 15 -6.61 12.41 18.99
CA SER A 15 -7.54 12.03 17.91
C SER A 15 -8.91 11.63 18.46
N PRO A 16 -10.02 11.81 17.71
CA PRO A 16 -11.35 11.41 18.18
C PRO A 16 -11.42 9.92 18.53
N ALA A 17 -12.26 9.54 19.46
CA ALA A 17 -12.31 8.21 20.07
C ALA A 17 -12.37 7.04 19.04
N GLY A 18 -13.04 7.24 17.90
CA GLY A 18 -13.15 6.22 16.85
C GLY A 18 -11.85 5.91 16.10
N GLU A 19 -10.98 6.91 15.92
CA GLU A 19 -9.68 6.72 15.27
C GLU A 19 -8.73 5.92 16.18
N THR A 20 -8.82 6.14 17.49
CA THR A 20 -8.05 5.38 18.49
C THR A 20 -8.44 3.90 18.49
N ASP A 21 -9.73 3.58 18.35
CA ASP A 21 -10.21 2.20 18.33
C ASP A 21 -9.80 1.47 17.05
N THR A 22 -9.84 2.14 15.90
CA THR A 22 -9.35 1.61 14.63
C THR A 22 -7.85 1.30 14.71
N VAL A 23 -7.05 2.20 15.26
CA VAL A 23 -5.60 1.99 15.41
C VAL A 23 -5.31 0.83 16.36
N ARG A 24 -6.04 0.70 17.46
CA ARG A 24 -5.90 -0.45 18.38
C ARG A 24 -6.21 -1.77 17.70
N GLU A 25 -7.26 -1.83 16.90
CA GLU A 25 -7.62 -3.02 16.15
C GLU A 25 -6.54 -3.39 15.12
N ILE A 26 -6.00 -2.42 14.40
CA ILE A 26 -4.87 -2.61 13.47
C ILE A 26 -3.66 -3.21 14.20
N VAL A 27 -3.27 -2.61 15.33
CA VAL A 27 -2.14 -3.10 16.14
C VAL A 27 -2.38 -4.53 16.61
N ARG A 28 -3.56 -4.81 17.16
CA ARG A 28 -3.93 -6.15 17.62
C ARG A 28 -3.84 -7.20 16.50
N ARG A 29 -4.31 -6.87 15.30
CA ARG A 29 -4.22 -7.78 14.14
C ARG A 29 -2.79 -7.98 13.66
N LEU A 30 -1.97 -6.94 13.68
CA LEU A 30 -0.55 -7.06 13.34
C LEU A 30 0.21 -7.93 14.37
N GLU A 31 -0.06 -7.74 15.65
CA GLU A 31 0.54 -8.53 16.74
C GLU A 31 0.15 -10.02 16.68
N ALA A 32 -0.97 -10.37 16.06
CA ALA A 32 -1.38 -11.76 15.82
C ALA A 32 -0.60 -12.45 14.68
N LEU A 33 0.16 -11.71 13.88
CA LEU A 33 1.00 -12.25 12.82
C LEU A 33 2.44 -12.52 13.32
N PRO A 34 3.16 -13.46 12.70
CA PRO A 34 4.59 -13.56 12.90
C PRO A 34 5.28 -12.20 12.66
N PRO A 35 6.27 -11.80 13.46
CA PRO A 35 6.85 -10.45 13.43
C PRO A 35 7.31 -9.98 12.04
N GLU A 36 7.98 -10.85 11.27
CA GLU A 36 8.42 -10.53 9.90
C GLU A 36 7.24 -10.31 8.96
N ARG A 37 6.18 -11.11 9.13
CA ARG A 37 4.96 -10.96 8.31
C ARG A 37 4.19 -9.70 8.68
N ALA A 38 4.11 -9.35 9.95
CA ALA A 38 3.52 -8.09 10.41
C ALA A 38 4.24 -6.88 9.80
N ARG A 39 5.58 -6.89 9.82
CA ARG A 39 6.42 -5.84 9.19
C ARG A 39 6.19 -5.76 7.69
N TYR A 40 6.12 -6.90 7.01
CA TYR A 40 5.85 -6.97 5.57
C TYR A 40 4.49 -6.33 5.23
N VAL A 41 3.41 -6.73 5.92
CA VAL A 41 2.06 -6.21 5.68
C VAL A 41 1.98 -4.70 5.98
N ALA A 42 2.59 -4.26 7.08
CA ALA A 42 2.63 -2.85 7.45
C ALA A 42 3.40 -2.00 6.41
N ALA A 43 4.57 -2.45 5.96
CA ALA A 43 5.37 -1.76 4.96
C ALA A 43 4.66 -1.75 3.59
N PHE A 44 4.05 -2.87 3.19
CA PHE A 44 3.22 -2.94 1.97
C PHE A 44 2.09 -1.90 1.99
N ALA A 45 1.33 -1.86 3.08
CA ALA A 45 0.23 -0.93 3.26
C ALA A 45 0.69 0.54 3.24
N TYR A 46 1.86 0.82 3.82
CA TYR A 46 2.43 2.15 3.83
C TYR A 46 2.81 2.63 2.42
N VAL A 47 3.48 1.77 1.64
CA VAL A 47 3.84 2.11 0.25
C VAL A 47 2.58 2.27 -0.61
N LEU A 48 1.55 1.43 -0.38
CA LEU A 48 0.25 1.56 -1.04
C LEU A 48 -0.37 2.94 -0.76
N ALA A 49 -0.37 3.39 0.50
CA ALA A 49 -0.90 4.69 0.90
C ALA A 49 -0.18 5.86 0.22
N ARG A 50 1.13 5.77 -0.02
CA ARG A 50 1.91 6.82 -0.71
C ARG A 50 1.39 7.14 -2.11
N VAL A 51 0.88 6.13 -2.80
CA VAL A 51 0.44 6.26 -4.18
C VAL A 51 -1.07 6.49 -4.27
N ALA A 52 -1.86 5.85 -3.40
CA ALA A 52 -3.31 6.02 -3.34
C ALA A 52 -3.76 7.38 -2.77
N HIS A 53 -2.84 8.32 -2.57
CA HIS A 53 -3.02 9.54 -1.79
C HIS A 53 -3.80 10.67 -2.47
N ALA A 54 -4.44 10.44 -3.61
CA ALA A 54 -5.06 11.51 -4.37
C ALA A 54 -6.40 12.02 -3.78
N ASP A 55 -7.14 11.21 -3.01
CA ASP A 55 -8.42 11.63 -2.42
C ASP A 55 -8.58 11.16 -0.96
N LEU A 56 -8.81 12.12 -0.06
CA LEU A 56 -8.94 11.95 1.40
C LEU A 56 -10.16 11.13 1.85
N ALA A 57 -11.03 10.70 0.94
CA ALA A 57 -12.25 9.96 1.23
C ALA A 57 -12.33 8.68 0.38
N ILE A 58 -11.71 7.60 0.84
CA ILE A 58 -11.84 6.28 0.21
C ILE A 58 -13.21 5.71 0.56
N SER A 59 -14.08 5.55 -0.44
CA SER A 59 -15.41 4.96 -0.29
C SER A 59 -15.35 3.48 0.08
N GLU A 60 -16.48 2.91 0.51
CA GLU A 60 -16.54 1.47 0.78
C GLU A 60 -16.34 0.62 -0.49
N GLU A 61 -16.79 1.12 -1.66
CA GLU A 61 -16.62 0.44 -2.92
C GLU A 61 -15.14 0.40 -3.34
N GLU A 62 -14.44 1.51 -3.23
CA GLU A 62 -12.99 1.61 -3.44
C GLU A 62 -12.22 0.72 -2.44
N THR A 63 -12.62 0.71 -1.18
CA THR A 63 -12.06 -0.17 -0.16
C THR A 63 -12.11 -1.64 -0.61
N ARG A 64 -13.30 -2.14 -0.99
CA ARG A 64 -13.49 -3.51 -1.46
C ARG A 64 -12.72 -3.80 -2.76
N ARG A 65 -12.59 -2.81 -3.63
CA ARG A 65 -11.79 -2.93 -4.85
C ARG A 65 -10.30 -3.05 -4.52
N MET A 66 -9.78 -2.22 -3.63
CA MET A 66 -8.39 -2.31 -3.15
C MET A 66 -8.12 -3.68 -2.54
N GLU A 67 -8.99 -4.16 -1.66
CA GLU A 67 -8.86 -5.49 -1.04
C GLU A 67 -8.77 -6.60 -2.09
N ARG A 68 -9.65 -6.59 -3.09
CA ARG A 68 -9.59 -7.56 -4.21
C ARG A 68 -8.28 -7.49 -4.98
N VAL A 69 -7.81 -6.28 -5.30
CA VAL A 69 -6.52 -6.09 -6.00
C VAL A 69 -5.37 -6.68 -5.20
N LEU A 70 -5.35 -6.48 -3.88
CA LEU A 70 -4.30 -7.01 -3.01
C LEU A 70 -4.33 -8.54 -2.93
N VAL A 71 -5.50 -9.16 -2.98
CA VAL A 71 -5.63 -10.62 -3.03
C VAL A 71 -5.21 -11.17 -4.40
N GLU A 72 -5.74 -10.60 -5.48
CA GLU A 72 -5.57 -11.14 -6.83
C GLU A 72 -4.18 -10.88 -7.41
N ARG A 73 -3.58 -9.72 -7.12
CA ARG A 73 -2.30 -9.29 -7.67
C ARG A 73 -1.16 -9.25 -6.67
N GLY A 74 -1.46 -8.89 -5.43
CA GLY A 74 -0.49 -8.90 -4.34
C GLY A 74 -0.33 -10.25 -3.67
N HIS A 75 -1.14 -11.24 -4.05
CA HIS A 75 -1.17 -12.59 -3.48
C HIS A 75 -1.20 -12.58 -1.94
N LEU A 76 -1.82 -11.54 -1.36
CA LEU A 76 -2.04 -11.46 0.07
C LEU A 76 -3.23 -12.35 0.48
N PRO A 77 -3.14 -13.09 1.58
CA PRO A 77 -4.31 -13.69 2.19
C PRO A 77 -5.38 -12.63 2.49
N GLU A 78 -6.65 -12.94 2.31
CA GLU A 78 -7.77 -11.99 2.44
C GLU A 78 -7.72 -11.18 3.74
N ALA A 79 -7.49 -11.84 4.89
CA ALA A 79 -7.37 -11.15 6.18
C ALA A 79 -6.22 -10.13 6.23
N GLN A 80 -5.13 -10.38 5.50
CA GLN A 80 -3.99 -9.47 5.40
C GLN A 80 -4.24 -8.35 4.39
N ALA A 81 -4.96 -8.61 3.30
CA ALA A 81 -5.40 -7.60 2.35
C ALA A 81 -6.32 -6.56 3.02
N VAL A 82 -7.33 -7.03 3.77
CA VAL A 82 -8.22 -6.18 4.58
C VAL A 82 -7.42 -5.35 5.58
N LEU A 83 -6.46 -5.97 6.28
CA LEU A 83 -5.61 -5.26 7.24
C LEU A 83 -4.72 -4.21 6.55
N ALA A 84 -4.12 -4.53 5.40
CA ALA A 84 -3.29 -3.61 4.64
C ALA A 84 -4.10 -2.38 4.16
N VAL A 85 -5.32 -2.60 3.66
CA VAL A 85 -6.20 -1.49 3.25
C VAL A 85 -6.62 -0.63 4.45
N ALA A 86 -6.93 -1.23 5.60
CA ALA A 86 -7.25 -0.49 6.82
C ALA A 86 -6.07 0.39 7.28
N ILE A 87 -4.83 -0.11 7.22
CA ILE A 87 -3.61 0.65 7.52
C ILE A 87 -3.43 1.78 6.52
N ALA A 88 -3.58 1.51 5.22
CA ALA A 88 -3.44 2.52 4.17
C ALA A 88 -4.46 3.66 4.34
N LYS A 89 -5.70 3.35 4.68
CA LYS A 89 -6.74 4.35 4.98
C LYS A 89 -6.39 5.19 6.22
N ALA A 90 -5.95 4.56 7.30
CA ALA A 90 -5.53 5.27 8.51
C ALA A 90 -4.32 6.19 8.23
N ARG A 91 -3.41 5.76 7.36
CA ARG A 91 -2.23 6.54 6.95
C ARG A 91 -2.58 7.70 6.02
N ALA A 92 -3.61 7.58 5.19
CA ALA A 92 -4.04 8.63 4.26
C ALA A 92 -4.44 9.94 4.97
N HIS A 93 -4.78 9.87 6.25
CA HIS A 93 -5.09 11.03 7.09
C HIS A 93 -3.85 11.63 7.81
N ALA A 94 -2.67 11.05 7.63
CA ALA A 94 -1.43 11.55 8.22
C ALA A 94 -0.55 12.24 7.16
N ASP A 95 0.13 13.32 7.54
CA ASP A 95 1.00 14.08 6.63
C ASP A 95 2.11 13.19 6.05
N ALA A 96 2.35 13.32 4.74
CA ALA A 96 3.46 12.68 4.05
C ALA A 96 4.79 13.23 4.63
N GLY A 97 5.63 12.34 5.15
CA GLY A 97 6.90 12.70 5.79
C GLY A 97 8.12 12.19 5.02
N THR A 98 9.29 12.63 5.45
CA THR A 98 10.61 12.17 4.97
C THR A 98 10.86 10.68 5.18
N GLU A 99 10.00 10.00 5.93
CA GLU A 99 10.08 8.57 6.23
C GLU A 99 9.64 7.67 5.07
N ASP A 100 8.96 8.22 4.06
CA ASP A 100 8.41 7.46 2.93
C ASP A 100 9.46 6.60 2.21
N PHE A 101 10.64 7.17 1.96
CA PHE A 101 11.77 6.45 1.38
C PHE A 101 12.28 5.32 2.27
N LEU A 102 12.35 5.56 3.59
CA LEU A 102 12.83 4.56 4.55
C LEU A 102 11.93 3.34 4.61
N VAL A 103 10.61 3.53 4.56
CA VAL A 103 9.65 2.43 4.59
C VAL A 103 9.67 1.62 3.29
N THR A 104 9.80 2.27 2.12
CA THR A 104 9.94 1.54 0.85
C THR A 104 11.24 0.72 0.84
N ARG A 105 12.33 1.27 1.37
CA ARG A 105 13.59 0.55 1.53
C ARG A 105 13.48 -0.63 2.50
N GLU A 106 12.76 -0.45 3.61
CA GLU A 106 12.47 -1.54 4.55
C GLU A 106 11.66 -2.64 3.87
N PHE A 107 10.61 -2.29 3.11
CA PHE A 107 9.84 -3.26 2.34
C PHE A 107 10.73 -4.07 1.39
N ARG A 108 11.63 -3.41 0.66
CA ARG A 108 12.57 -4.07 -0.24
C ARG A 108 13.47 -5.09 0.47
N GLN A 109 13.83 -4.85 1.74
CA GLN A 109 14.64 -5.80 2.53
C GLN A 109 13.84 -7.02 3.00
N LEU A 110 12.52 -6.86 3.20
CA LEU A 110 11.62 -7.91 3.66
C LEU A 110 11.03 -8.75 2.51
N ALA A 111 10.96 -8.16 1.32
CA ALA A 111 10.27 -8.72 0.16
C ALA A 111 11.26 -9.36 -0.82
N THR A 112 10.79 -10.42 -1.50
CA THR A 112 11.47 -10.94 -2.69
C THR A 112 11.31 -9.96 -3.85
N ARG A 113 12.15 -10.10 -4.90
CA ARG A 113 12.00 -9.29 -6.11
C ARG A 113 10.62 -9.48 -6.77
N GLU A 114 10.05 -10.68 -6.69
CA GLU A 114 8.71 -10.96 -7.20
C GLU A 114 7.64 -10.21 -6.40
N GLN A 115 7.73 -10.23 -5.08
CA GLN A 115 6.84 -9.46 -4.21
C GLN A 115 6.96 -7.94 -4.42
N CYS A 116 8.14 -7.44 -4.78
CA CYS A 116 8.30 -6.03 -5.20
C CYS A 116 7.54 -5.73 -6.50
N ARG A 117 7.53 -6.67 -7.47
CA ARG A 117 6.73 -6.55 -8.70
C ARG A 117 5.24 -6.62 -8.43
N GLU A 118 4.82 -7.56 -7.58
CA GLU A 118 3.42 -7.68 -7.14
C GLU A 118 2.91 -6.40 -6.48
N LEU A 119 3.73 -5.78 -5.61
CA LEU A 119 3.40 -4.47 -5.04
C LEU A 119 3.25 -3.41 -6.15
N LEU A 120 4.17 -3.35 -7.11
CA LEU A 120 4.09 -2.42 -8.24
C LEU A 120 2.80 -2.62 -9.06
N ASP A 121 2.41 -3.86 -9.31
CA ASP A 121 1.16 -4.20 -9.99
C ASP A 121 -0.08 -3.75 -9.19
N CYS A 122 -0.04 -3.89 -7.86
CA CYS A 122 -1.09 -3.38 -6.98
C CYS A 122 -1.18 -1.85 -7.04
N LEU A 123 -0.05 -1.14 -7.01
CA LEU A 123 -0.01 0.32 -7.10
C LEU A 123 -0.64 0.81 -8.40
N LEU A 124 -0.27 0.23 -9.53
CA LEU A 124 -0.86 0.54 -10.84
C LEU A 124 -2.37 0.27 -10.88
N ALA A 125 -2.81 -0.87 -10.34
CA ALA A 125 -4.22 -1.26 -10.34
C ALA A 125 -5.08 -0.38 -9.43
N VAL A 126 -4.54 0.07 -8.30
CA VAL A 126 -5.25 0.95 -7.36
C VAL A 126 -5.31 2.38 -7.92
N SER A 127 -4.20 2.93 -8.42
CA SER A 127 -4.17 4.27 -9.02
C SER A 127 -5.04 4.40 -10.26
N ALA A 128 -5.24 3.33 -10.99
CA ALA A 128 -6.04 3.32 -12.20
C ALA A 128 -7.54 3.08 -11.95
N ALA A 129 -8.00 3.24 -10.72
CA ALA A 129 -9.40 3.05 -10.33
C ALA A 129 -10.34 3.88 -11.19
N ASP A 130 -9.98 5.11 -11.54
CA ASP A 130 -10.81 6.10 -12.26
C ASP A 130 -10.50 6.18 -13.75
N ASP A 131 -10.06 5.08 -14.35
CA ASP A 131 -9.74 5.01 -15.80
C ASP A 131 -8.51 5.82 -16.25
N SER A 132 -7.89 6.61 -15.40
CA SER A 132 -6.66 7.35 -15.67
C SER A 132 -5.74 7.40 -14.45
N ILE A 133 -4.44 7.27 -14.67
CA ILE A 133 -3.43 7.54 -13.65
C ILE A 133 -3.03 9.01 -13.82
N SER A 134 -3.15 9.81 -12.77
CA SER A 134 -2.72 11.20 -12.78
C SER A 134 -1.19 11.30 -12.93
N GLY A 135 -0.69 12.45 -13.37
CA GLY A 135 0.76 12.69 -13.45
C GLY A 135 1.46 12.55 -12.10
N VAL A 136 0.81 12.97 -11.02
CA VAL A 136 1.32 12.87 -9.65
C VAL A 136 1.46 11.42 -9.20
N GLU A 137 0.45 10.60 -9.47
CA GLU A 137 0.47 9.17 -9.17
C GLU A 137 1.53 8.44 -10.00
N ASP A 138 1.64 8.76 -11.31
CA ASP A 138 2.65 8.16 -12.18
C ASP A 138 4.07 8.48 -11.70
N ASP A 139 4.33 9.70 -11.27
CA ASP A 139 5.62 10.09 -10.68
C ASP A 139 5.87 9.40 -9.33
N ALA A 140 4.84 9.20 -8.50
CA ALA A 140 4.95 8.45 -7.26
C ALA A 140 5.28 6.98 -7.53
N ILE A 141 4.60 6.34 -8.50
CA ILE A 141 4.84 4.96 -8.92
C ILE A 141 6.27 4.79 -9.45
N ARG A 142 6.76 5.73 -10.28
CA ARG A 142 8.14 5.70 -10.78
C ARG A 142 9.17 5.77 -9.65
N ARG A 143 8.95 6.65 -8.67
CA ARG A 143 9.83 6.77 -7.51
C ARG A 143 9.85 5.49 -6.69
N VAL A 144 8.68 4.93 -6.38
CA VAL A 144 8.58 3.66 -5.65
C VAL A 144 9.28 2.54 -6.43
N ALA A 145 9.07 2.41 -7.74
CA ALA A 145 9.76 1.39 -8.54
C ALA A 145 11.29 1.53 -8.46
N SER A 146 11.82 2.75 -8.53
CA SER A 146 13.25 3.02 -8.36
C SER A 146 13.75 2.67 -6.94
N GLU A 147 13.01 3.02 -5.91
CA GLU A 147 13.34 2.71 -4.52
C GLU A 147 13.31 1.20 -4.23
N LEU A 148 12.45 0.45 -4.92
CA LEU A 148 12.38 -1.01 -4.89
C LEU A 148 13.46 -1.69 -5.75
N ASP A 149 14.35 -0.92 -6.40
CA ASP A 149 15.37 -1.45 -7.32
C ASP A 149 14.79 -2.22 -8.51
N LEU A 150 13.61 -1.82 -8.94
CA LEU A 150 12.97 -2.34 -10.15
C LEU A 150 13.44 -1.54 -11.38
N SER A 151 13.73 -2.26 -12.46
CA SER A 151 14.19 -1.65 -13.69
C SER A 151 13.06 -0.95 -14.44
N SER A 152 13.44 -0.07 -15.40
CA SER A 152 12.46 0.50 -16.33
C SER A 152 11.71 -0.56 -17.14
N ALA A 153 12.35 -1.71 -17.40
CA ALA A 153 11.72 -2.85 -18.06
C ALA A 153 10.66 -3.52 -17.16
N ASP A 154 10.93 -3.66 -15.85
CA ASP A 154 9.94 -4.16 -14.89
C ASP A 154 8.71 -3.24 -14.84
N LEU A 155 8.92 -1.92 -14.80
CA LEU A 155 7.83 -0.94 -14.81
C LEU A 155 7.05 -0.96 -16.14
N ALA A 156 7.73 -1.08 -17.26
CA ALA A 156 7.09 -1.18 -18.57
C ALA A 156 6.26 -2.46 -18.70
N ALA A 157 6.76 -3.59 -18.20
CA ALA A 157 6.05 -4.87 -18.17
C ALA A 157 4.79 -4.80 -17.30
N ALA A 158 4.89 -4.23 -16.10
CA ALA A 158 3.75 -4.03 -15.20
C ALA A 158 2.67 -3.15 -15.85
N ARG A 159 3.05 -2.05 -16.51
CA ARG A 159 2.12 -1.19 -17.25
C ARG A 159 1.45 -1.90 -18.44
N ALA A 160 2.18 -2.75 -19.15
CA ALA A 160 1.65 -3.52 -20.26
C ALA A 160 0.63 -4.56 -19.78
N ALA A 161 0.95 -5.30 -18.71
CA ALA A 161 0.06 -6.26 -18.07
C ALA A 161 -1.24 -5.59 -17.59
N TRP A 162 -1.11 -4.40 -17.00
CA TRP A 162 -2.27 -3.64 -16.55
C TRP A 162 -3.18 -3.18 -17.71
N ARG A 163 -2.61 -2.68 -18.83
CA ARG A 163 -3.38 -2.31 -20.03
C ARG A 163 -4.12 -3.50 -20.62
N ALA A 164 -3.47 -4.67 -20.69
CA ALA A 164 -4.08 -5.89 -21.17
C ALA A 164 -5.27 -6.32 -20.28
N TYR A 165 -5.12 -6.22 -18.96
CA TYR A 165 -6.20 -6.50 -18.01
C TYR A 165 -7.39 -5.56 -18.21
N ARG A 166 -7.16 -4.25 -18.41
CA ARG A 166 -8.25 -3.30 -18.72
C ARG A 166 -8.98 -3.61 -20.03
N ALA A 167 -8.25 -4.06 -21.04
CA ALA A 167 -8.84 -4.40 -22.32
C ALA A 167 -9.81 -5.59 -22.22
N VAL A 168 -9.54 -6.52 -21.30
CA VAL A 168 -10.42 -7.68 -21.04
C VAL A 168 -11.67 -7.27 -20.23
N LEU A 169 -11.58 -6.25 -19.38
CA LEU A 169 -12.69 -5.79 -18.54
C LEU A 169 -13.66 -4.81 -19.26
N ARG A 170 -13.28 -4.30 -20.43
CA ARG A 170 -14.18 -3.52 -21.29
C ARG A 170 -14.87 -4.44 -22.30
N PRO A 171 -16.17 -4.70 -22.15
CA PRO A 171 -16.92 -5.46 -23.16
C PRO A 171 -17.00 -4.68 -24.49
#